data_cd0c1d384743b797510e31a6d50f900e
#
_entry.id   cd0c1d384743b797510e31a6d50f900e
#
_cell.length_a   1.000
_cell.length_b   1.000
_cell.length_c   1.000
_cell.angle_alpha   90.00
_cell.angle_beta   90.00
_cell.angle_gamma   90.00
#
_symmetry.space_group_name_H-M   'P 1'
#
loop_
_entity.id
_entity.type
_entity.pdbx_description
1 polymer ?
#
loop_
_entity_poly.entity_id
_entity_poly.type
_entity_poly.pdbx_seq_one_letter_code
_entity_poly.pdbx_strand_id
1 'polypeptide(L)'
;MALRDVVRKVYNKLLVNNEGYLKYLRSRGVTIGEDVTFHCPGDTHVDITDPHLLTIGDHVNLTGPITILTLDYGWSVVKGKTGEILGNEKPVTIGNNVFVGWGATILCGTTIEDNVIIGAHAVVSGHID
;
A
#
# COMPACT_ATOMS: atom_id res chain seq x y z
N MET A 1 -16.66 21.40 13.65
CA MET A 1 -16.31 20.54 12.50
C MET A 1 -16.98 21.10 11.25
N ALA A 2 -16.23 21.34 10.20
CA ALA A 2 -16.79 21.86 8.96
C ALA A 2 -17.72 20.82 8.30
N LEU A 3 -18.75 21.26 7.58
CA LEU A 3 -19.67 20.39 6.84
C LEU A 3 -18.90 19.45 5.88
N ARG A 4 -17.87 19.97 5.24
CA ARG A 4 -16.99 19.20 4.35
C ARG A 4 -16.34 18.01 5.04
N ASP A 5 -15.92 18.15 6.30
CA ASP A 5 -15.31 17.08 7.08
C ASP A 5 -16.33 16.02 7.50
N VAL A 6 -17.54 16.46 7.83
CA VAL A 6 -18.67 15.56 8.13
C VAL A 6 -19.02 14.74 6.89
N VAL A 7 -19.19 15.39 5.75
CA VAL A 7 -19.52 14.73 4.47
C VAL A 7 -18.43 13.73 4.10
N ARG A 8 -17.15 14.10 4.25
CA ARG A 8 -16.03 13.20 3.96
C ARG A 8 -16.02 11.98 4.88
N LYS A 9 -16.28 12.17 6.19
CA LYS A 9 -16.37 11.05 7.14
C LYS A 9 -17.53 10.11 6.81
N VAL A 10 -18.69 10.66 6.48
CA VAL A 10 -19.86 9.86 6.08
C VAL A 10 -19.58 9.12 4.77
N TYR A 11 -18.98 9.79 3.79
CA TYR A 11 -18.57 9.18 2.53
C TYR A 11 -17.63 8.00 2.77
N ASN A 12 -16.55 8.19 3.53
CA ASN A 12 -15.59 7.15 3.83
C ASN A 12 -16.24 5.97 4.57
N LYS A 13 -17.12 6.24 5.51
CA LYS A 13 -17.80 5.20 6.29
C LYS A 13 -18.79 4.38 5.46
N LEU A 14 -19.52 5.01 4.56
CA LEU A 14 -20.60 4.38 3.81
C LEU A 14 -20.19 3.85 2.45
N LEU A 15 -19.23 4.50 1.79
CA LEU A 15 -18.86 4.20 0.40
C LEU A 15 -17.48 3.55 0.26
N VAL A 16 -16.58 3.76 1.23
CA VAL A 16 -15.23 3.17 1.22
C VAL A 16 -15.15 2.06 2.26
N ASN A 17 -15.67 0.89 1.93
CA ASN A 17 -15.50 -0.32 2.72
C ASN A 17 -14.42 -1.22 2.10
N ASN A 18 -14.01 -2.26 2.83
CA ASN A 18 -12.97 -3.18 2.38
C ASN A 18 -13.29 -3.81 1.01
N GLU A 19 -14.49 -4.35 0.86
CA GLU A 19 -14.89 -5.05 -0.36
C GLU A 19 -14.87 -4.12 -1.58
N GLY A 20 -15.40 -2.92 -1.46
CA GLY A 20 -15.37 -1.90 -2.50
C GLY A 20 -13.95 -1.44 -2.82
N TYR A 21 -13.10 -1.31 -1.81
CA TYR A 21 -11.70 -0.92 -1.98
C TYR A 21 -10.89 -1.99 -2.71
N LEU A 22 -11.05 -3.26 -2.35
CA LEU A 22 -10.43 -4.38 -3.05
C LEU A 22 -10.86 -4.43 -4.52
N LYS A 23 -12.15 -4.27 -4.77
CA LYS A 23 -12.70 -4.23 -6.13
C LYS A 23 -12.09 -3.08 -6.94
N TYR A 24 -11.97 -1.91 -6.33
CA TYR A 24 -11.33 -0.75 -6.96
C TYR A 24 -9.87 -1.04 -7.33
N LEU A 25 -9.07 -1.52 -6.37
CA LEU A 25 -7.66 -1.83 -6.61
C LEU A 25 -7.48 -2.88 -7.69
N ARG A 26 -8.27 -3.94 -7.67
CA ARG A 26 -8.25 -4.98 -8.72
C ARG A 26 -8.62 -4.41 -10.09
N SER A 27 -9.61 -3.53 -10.15
CA SER A 27 -10.01 -2.88 -11.40
C SER A 27 -8.91 -1.99 -12.00
N ARG A 28 -8.02 -1.48 -11.15
CA ARG A 28 -6.86 -0.68 -11.57
C ARG A 28 -5.67 -1.52 -12.01
N GLY A 29 -5.64 -2.81 -11.68
CA GLY A 29 -4.59 -3.74 -12.08
C GLY A 29 -3.74 -4.32 -10.95
N VAL A 30 -4.07 -4.02 -9.68
CA VAL A 30 -3.42 -4.65 -8.53
C VAL A 30 -3.84 -6.11 -8.46
N THR A 31 -2.89 -7.02 -8.27
CA THR A 31 -3.17 -8.43 -8.03
C THR A 31 -3.42 -8.66 -6.55
N ILE A 32 -4.61 -9.11 -6.20
CA ILE A 32 -5.01 -9.35 -4.80
C ILE A 32 -5.64 -10.73 -4.71
N GLY A 33 -5.13 -11.55 -3.79
CA GLY A 33 -5.65 -12.88 -3.50
C GLY A 33 -6.96 -12.88 -2.73
N GLU A 34 -7.27 -14.00 -2.09
CA GLU A 34 -8.47 -14.22 -1.32
C GLU A 34 -8.27 -13.82 0.16
N ASP A 35 -9.36 -13.49 0.84
CA ASP A 35 -9.36 -13.17 2.27
C ASP A 35 -8.36 -12.06 2.64
N VAL A 36 -8.41 -10.96 1.90
CA VAL A 36 -7.62 -9.76 2.16
C VAL A 36 -8.49 -8.69 2.79
N THR A 37 -8.03 -8.11 3.88
CA THR A 37 -8.77 -7.07 4.61
C THR A 37 -7.93 -5.82 4.82
N PHE A 38 -8.37 -4.72 4.25
CA PHE A 38 -7.96 -3.38 4.65
C PHE A 38 -8.94 -2.88 5.72
N HIS A 39 -8.47 -2.74 6.94
CA HIS A 39 -9.33 -2.34 8.06
C HIS A 39 -9.68 -0.85 8.05
N CYS A 40 -8.85 -0.02 7.45
CA CYS A 40 -9.09 1.43 7.29
C CYS A 40 -8.87 1.86 5.83
N PRO A 41 -9.70 1.39 4.88
CA PRO A 41 -9.46 1.67 3.46
C PRO A 41 -9.50 3.16 3.12
N GLY A 42 -10.30 3.95 3.84
CA GLY A 42 -10.41 5.39 3.60
C GLY A 42 -9.18 6.20 4.00
N ASP A 43 -8.32 5.67 4.85
CA ASP A 43 -7.12 6.34 5.36
C ASP A 43 -5.82 5.66 4.89
N THR A 44 -5.94 4.63 4.08
CA THR A 44 -4.80 3.89 3.51
C THR A 44 -4.33 4.55 2.21
N HIS A 45 -3.02 4.64 2.05
CA HIS A 45 -2.42 5.10 0.81
C HIS A 45 -1.73 3.96 0.08
N VAL A 46 -2.29 3.55 -1.04
CA VAL A 46 -1.67 2.60 -1.95
C VAL A 46 -1.30 3.34 -3.23
N ASP A 47 -0.01 3.32 -3.57
CA ASP A 47 0.48 3.89 -4.81
C ASP A 47 -0.01 3.03 -5.99
N ILE A 48 -0.83 3.63 -6.84
CA ILE A 48 -1.37 3.01 -8.05
C ILE A 48 -0.92 3.70 -9.33
N THR A 49 0.23 4.35 -9.29
CA THR A 49 0.84 4.96 -10.49
C THR A 49 1.09 3.90 -11.56
N ASP A 50 1.64 2.75 -11.14
CA ASP A 50 1.65 1.53 -11.94
C ASP A 50 1.09 0.38 -11.08
N PRO A 51 -0.23 0.14 -11.14
CA PRO A 51 -0.89 -0.80 -10.25
C PRO A 51 -0.45 -2.26 -10.46
N HIS A 52 0.12 -2.60 -11.62
CA HIS A 52 0.64 -3.95 -11.89
C HIS A 52 1.88 -4.28 -11.06
N LEU A 53 2.54 -3.28 -10.46
CA LEU A 53 3.69 -3.48 -9.59
C LEU A 53 3.33 -4.01 -8.20
N LEU A 54 2.04 -3.98 -7.81
CA LEU A 54 1.62 -4.45 -6.49
C LEU A 54 0.91 -5.80 -6.59
N THR A 55 1.40 -6.75 -5.80
CA THR A 55 0.80 -8.07 -5.61
C THR A 55 0.59 -8.32 -4.13
N ILE A 56 -0.62 -8.70 -3.75
CA ILE A 56 -0.99 -9.10 -2.40
C ILE A 56 -1.53 -10.53 -2.46
N GLY A 57 -0.97 -11.41 -1.65
CA GLY A 57 -1.37 -12.81 -1.58
C GLY A 57 -2.69 -13.04 -0.85
N ASP A 58 -2.87 -14.27 -0.36
CA ASP A 58 -4.07 -14.69 0.35
C ASP A 58 -3.94 -14.46 1.86
N HIS A 59 -5.06 -14.25 2.54
CA HIS A 59 -5.12 -14.14 3.99
C HIS A 59 -4.17 -13.05 4.52
N VAL A 60 -4.38 -11.81 4.06
CA VAL A 60 -3.57 -10.66 4.44
C VAL A 60 -4.43 -9.64 5.18
N ASN A 61 -3.98 -9.24 6.36
CA ASN A 61 -4.61 -8.20 7.16
C ASN A 61 -3.74 -6.94 7.17
N LEU A 62 -4.30 -5.85 6.66
CA LEU A 62 -3.66 -4.55 6.63
C LEU A 62 -4.42 -3.63 7.58
N THR A 63 -3.89 -3.45 8.78
CA THR A 63 -4.58 -2.78 9.88
C THR A 63 -4.26 -1.30 9.94
N GLY A 64 -5.30 -0.51 10.10
CA GLY A 64 -5.17 0.93 10.19
C GLY A 64 -4.72 1.58 8.88
N PRO A 65 -4.39 2.87 8.92
CA PRO A 65 -3.80 3.55 7.79
C PRO A 65 -2.38 3.02 7.55
N ILE A 66 -2.16 2.41 6.42
CA ILE A 66 -0.84 1.97 5.95
C ILE A 66 -0.49 2.70 4.67
N THR A 67 0.78 2.65 4.31
CA THR A 67 1.28 3.24 3.06
C THR A 67 2.05 2.17 2.29
N ILE A 68 1.69 1.98 1.03
CA ILE A 68 2.41 1.10 0.10
C ILE A 68 2.88 1.95 -1.07
N LEU A 69 4.19 2.00 -1.28
CA LEU A 69 4.82 2.79 -2.33
C LEU A 69 5.50 1.86 -3.33
N THR A 70 5.25 2.08 -4.61
CA THR A 70 5.92 1.39 -5.71
C THR A 70 6.87 2.30 -6.48
N LEU A 71 6.89 3.58 -6.11
CA LEU A 71 7.68 4.62 -6.76
C LEU A 71 8.40 5.44 -5.68
N ASP A 72 9.62 5.83 -5.99
CA ASP A 72 10.43 6.73 -5.16
C ASP A 72 11.08 7.79 -6.05
N TYR A 73 10.94 9.05 -5.64
CA TYR A 73 11.53 10.20 -6.32
C TYR A 73 12.90 10.62 -5.77
N GLY A 74 13.52 9.84 -4.90
CA GLY A 74 14.85 10.13 -4.34
C GLY A 74 15.92 10.34 -5.43
N TRP A 75 15.74 9.72 -6.59
CA TRP A 75 16.61 9.92 -7.75
C TRP A 75 16.68 11.39 -8.22
N SER A 76 15.70 12.21 -7.84
CA SER A 76 15.70 13.65 -8.19
C SER A 76 16.91 14.38 -7.61
N VAL A 77 17.43 13.93 -6.48
CA VAL A 77 18.67 14.48 -5.88
C VAL A 77 19.87 14.16 -6.76
N VAL A 78 19.96 12.93 -7.26
CA VAL A 78 21.02 12.53 -8.20
C VAL A 78 20.92 13.34 -9.47
N LYS A 79 19.71 13.52 -10.01
CA LYS A 79 19.46 14.38 -11.18
C LYS A 79 19.94 15.81 -10.94
N GLY A 80 19.66 16.37 -9.78
CA GLY A 80 20.13 17.73 -9.41
C GLY A 80 21.65 17.85 -9.39
N LYS A 81 22.36 16.78 -9.04
CA LYS A 81 23.81 16.73 -8.98
C LYS A 81 24.47 16.40 -10.33
N THR A 82 23.96 15.44 -11.06
CA THR A 82 24.60 14.86 -12.25
C THR A 82 23.84 15.05 -13.55
N GLY A 83 22.58 15.47 -13.50
CA GLY A 83 21.69 15.57 -14.66
C GLY A 83 21.06 14.23 -15.11
N GLU A 84 21.43 13.12 -14.48
CA GLU A 84 20.90 11.79 -14.84
C GLU A 84 19.48 11.56 -14.34
N ILE A 85 18.65 10.99 -15.20
CA ILE A 85 17.27 10.57 -14.85
C ILE A 85 17.27 9.05 -14.71
N LEU A 86 17.25 8.58 -13.46
CA LEU A 86 17.35 7.15 -13.16
C LEU A 86 15.98 6.48 -13.05
N GLY A 87 14.99 7.15 -12.46
CA GLY A 87 13.73 6.54 -12.05
C GLY A 87 13.93 5.53 -10.94
N ASN A 88 12.86 5.22 -10.21
CA ASN A 88 12.90 4.15 -9.21
C ASN A 88 11.48 3.63 -8.97
N GLU A 89 10.99 2.88 -9.96
CA GLU A 89 9.77 2.08 -9.82
C GLU A 89 10.17 0.63 -9.60
N LYS A 90 9.65 0.00 -8.55
CA LYS A 90 9.94 -1.39 -8.24
C LYS A 90 8.70 -2.08 -7.69
N PRO A 91 8.51 -3.37 -8.02
CA PRO A 91 7.37 -4.11 -7.51
C PRO A 91 7.40 -4.24 -5.99
N VAL A 92 6.20 -4.31 -5.43
CA VAL A 92 5.97 -4.71 -4.05
C VAL A 92 5.16 -6.00 -4.07
N THR A 93 5.65 -6.99 -3.36
CA THR A 93 4.98 -8.29 -3.23
C THR A 93 4.73 -8.58 -1.76
N ILE A 94 3.49 -8.83 -1.41
CA ILE A 94 3.09 -9.29 -0.07
C ILE A 94 2.63 -10.73 -0.22
N GLY A 95 3.26 -11.64 0.49
CA GLY A 95 2.95 -13.07 0.45
C GLY A 95 1.62 -13.42 1.13
N ASN A 96 1.47 -14.68 1.48
CA ASN A 96 0.25 -15.21 2.11
C ASN A 96 0.38 -15.19 3.63
N ASN A 97 -0.76 -15.10 4.32
CA ASN A 97 -0.80 -15.11 5.77
C ASN A 97 0.12 -14.05 6.38
N VAL A 98 -0.13 -12.79 6.03
CA VAL A 98 0.66 -11.64 6.46
C VAL A 98 -0.21 -10.66 7.24
N PHE A 99 0.33 -10.16 8.33
CA PHE A 99 -0.26 -9.08 9.10
C PHE A 99 0.61 -7.82 8.96
N VAL A 100 -0.02 -6.71 8.60
CA VAL A 100 0.64 -5.41 8.53
C VAL A 100 0.03 -4.48 9.57
N GLY A 101 0.85 -4.06 10.54
CA GLY A 101 0.43 -3.26 11.68
C GLY A 101 0.12 -1.81 11.33
N TRP A 102 -0.58 -1.16 12.24
CA TRP A 102 -1.03 0.22 12.13
C TRP A 102 0.12 1.18 11.76
N GLY A 103 -0.10 1.99 10.74
CA GLY A 103 0.85 3.05 10.36
C GLY A 103 2.11 2.56 9.66
N ALA A 104 2.21 1.28 9.34
CA ALA A 104 3.38 0.76 8.62
C ALA A 104 3.51 1.35 7.22
N THR A 105 4.74 1.49 6.76
CA THR A 105 5.08 1.93 5.41
C THR A 105 5.90 0.85 4.71
N ILE A 106 5.40 0.41 3.55
CA ILE A 106 6.06 -0.57 2.70
C ILE A 106 6.64 0.19 1.51
N LEU A 107 7.97 0.19 1.39
CA LEU A 107 8.68 0.94 0.35
C LEU A 107 8.78 0.13 -0.95
N CYS A 108 9.04 0.81 -2.05
CA CYS A 108 9.20 0.18 -3.35
C CYS A 108 10.31 -0.89 -3.33
N GLY A 109 10.12 -1.97 -4.07
CA GLY A 109 11.06 -3.08 -4.12
C GLY A 109 11.00 -4.04 -2.93
N THR A 110 9.98 -3.91 -2.06
CA THR A 110 9.81 -4.80 -0.91
C THR A 110 9.16 -6.10 -1.31
N THR A 111 9.72 -7.20 -0.86
CA THR A 111 9.08 -8.54 -0.88
C THR A 111 8.89 -9.00 0.54
N ILE A 112 7.63 -9.22 0.93
CA ILE A 112 7.27 -9.81 2.22
C ILE A 112 6.86 -11.25 1.96
N GLU A 113 7.59 -12.19 2.57
CA GLU A 113 7.31 -13.62 2.43
C GLU A 113 6.04 -14.03 3.18
N ASP A 114 5.69 -15.31 3.08
CA ASP A 114 4.55 -15.86 3.80
C ASP A 114 4.79 -15.89 5.31
N ASN A 115 3.72 -15.83 6.10
CA ASN A 115 3.74 -15.98 7.56
C ASN A 115 4.57 -14.90 8.27
N VAL A 116 4.44 -13.64 7.85
CA VAL A 116 5.18 -12.50 8.39
C VAL A 116 4.25 -11.55 9.13
N ILE A 117 4.73 -11.00 10.23
CA ILE A 117 4.10 -9.91 10.97
C ILE A 117 4.97 -8.65 10.81
N ILE A 118 4.40 -7.60 10.24
CA ILE A 118 4.99 -6.27 10.21
C ILE A 118 4.42 -5.47 11.37
N GLY A 119 5.29 -4.98 12.25
CA GLY A 119 4.87 -4.22 13.43
C GLY A 119 4.29 -2.85 13.08
N ALA A 120 3.52 -2.29 14.03
CA ALA A 120 2.96 -0.95 13.88
C ALA A 120 4.07 0.09 13.67
N HIS A 121 3.83 1.04 12.77
CA HIS A 121 4.76 2.11 12.40
C HIS A 121 6.11 1.65 11.84
N ALA A 122 6.25 0.40 11.50
CA ALA A 122 7.46 -0.08 10.83
C ALA A 122 7.59 0.52 9.42
N VAL A 123 8.83 0.81 9.04
CA VAL A 123 9.17 1.14 7.65
C VAL A 123 10.00 -0.02 7.12
N VAL A 124 9.50 -0.72 6.10
CA VAL A 124 10.12 -1.92 5.56
C VAL A 124 10.55 -1.74 4.13
N SER A 125 11.71 -2.30 3.80
CA SER A 125 12.24 -2.33 2.44
C SER A 125 13.09 -3.59 2.22
N GLY A 126 13.18 -4.01 0.97
CA GLY A 126 13.95 -5.20 0.61
C GLY A 126 13.20 -6.49 0.89
N HIS A 127 13.92 -7.53 1.23
CA HIS A 127 13.37 -8.87 1.46
C HIS A 127 13.10 -9.10 2.95
N ILE A 128 11.85 -9.40 3.27
CA ILE A 128 11.37 -9.62 4.65
C ILE A 128 10.86 -11.06 4.76
N ASP A 129 11.47 -11.83 5.62
CA ASP A 129 11.13 -13.23 5.90
C ASP A 129 10.92 -13.50 7.40
#